data_d6103bcd5cd2a382c3c0955e62f0ad86
#
_entry.id   d6103bcd5cd2a382c3c0955e62f0ad86
#
_cell.length_a   1.000
_cell.length_b   1.000
_cell.length_c   1.000
_cell.angle_alpha   90.00
_cell.angle_beta   90.00
_cell.angle_gamma   90.00
#
_symmetry.space_group_name_H-M   'P 1'
#
loop_
_entity.id
_entity.type
_entity.pdbx_description
1 polymer ?
#
loop_
_entity_poly.entity_id
_entity_poly.type
_entity_poly.pdbx_seq_one_letter_code
_entity_poly.pdbx_strand_id
1 'polypeptide(L)'
;MKIFIDTGAFIALTDKDDENHQAAVAFYRSAREKGNRFLTSNFVLCETLNYLRARISHPTAVFFRENLKKSGLIETIQVTLSIEEEAYTIFKRYSDKDFSFTDCTSFAVMRSLRLKNAFAFDKHFEQFEGISRLP
;
A
#
# COMPACT_ATOMS: atom_id res chain seq x y z
N MET A 1 -2.10 -7.08 -15.18
CA MET A 1 -1.01 -6.93 -14.22
C MET A 1 -1.60 -6.70 -12.84
N LYS A 2 -0.94 -7.19 -11.81
CA LYS A 2 -1.36 -6.97 -10.42
C LYS A 2 -0.45 -5.92 -9.78
N ILE A 3 -1.05 -4.97 -9.07
CA ILE A 3 -0.35 -3.84 -8.47
C ILE A 3 -0.69 -3.78 -6.98
N PHE A 4 0.35 -3.79 -6.14
CA PHE A 4 0.18 -3.66 -4.70
C PHE A 4 0.03 -2.18 -4.34
N ILE A 5 -0.92 -1.84 -3.46
CA ILE A 5 -1.14 -0.45 -3.03
C ILE A 5 -0.60 -0.26 -1.62
N ASP A 6 0.26 0.74 -1.46
CA ASP A 6 0.81 1.16 -0.16
C ASP A 6 -0.02 2.27 0.49
N THR A 7 0.22 2.49 1.76
CA THR A 7 -0.45 3.51 2.59
C THR A 7 -0.42 4.89 1.96
N GLY A 8 0.74 5.35 1.51
CA GLY A 8 0.88 6.69 0.91
C GLY A 8 -0.01 6.88 -0.31
N ALA A 9 -0.20 5.83 -1.11
CA ALA A 9 -1.10 5.90 -2.27
C ALA A 9 -2.56 5.99 -1.84
N PHE A 10 -2.98 5.24 -0.82
CA PHE A 10 -4.34 5.36 -0.27
C PHE A 10 -4.61 6.76 0.28
N ILE A 11 -3.64 7.32 1.01
CA ILE A 11 -3.77 8.66 1.55
C ILE A 11 -3.89 9.68 0.42
N ALA A 12 -3.05 9.59 -0.60
CA ALA A 12 -3.09 10.48 -1.75
C ALA A 12 -4.41 10.38 -2.51
N LEU A 13 -4.99 9.17 -2.64
CA LEU A 13 -6.30 8.99 -3.26
C LEU A 13 -7.43 9.61 -2.43
N THR A 14 -7.32 9.57 -1.10
CA THR A 14 -8.39 9.96 -0.18
C THR A 14 -8.34 11.43 0.20
N ASP A 15 -7.15 11.99 0.40
CA ASP A 15 -6.94 13.37 0.84
C ASP A 15 -6.73 14.30 -0.36
N LYS A 16 -7.73 15.15 -0.62
CA LYS A 16 -7.68 16.10 -1.74
C LYS A 16 -6.57 17.13 -1.59
N ASP A 17 -6.09 17.37 -0.38
CA ASP A 17 -5.03 18.32 -0.07
C ASP A 17 -3.64 17.69 -0.12
N ASP A 18 -3.54 16.38 -0.33
CA ASP A 18 -2.25 15.71 -0.48
C ASP A 18 -1.58 16.15 -1.78
N GLU A 19 -0.28 16.43 -1.71
CA GLU A 19 0.50 16.89 -2.87
C GLU A 19 0.46 15.92 -4.06
N ASN A 20 0.26 14.64 -3.77
CA ASN A 20 0.23 13.58 -4.77
C ASN A 20 -1.19 13.20 -5.20
N HIS A 21 -2.20 13.92 -4.73
CA HIS A 21 -3.60 13.55 -4.99
C HIS A 21 -3.92 13.42 -6.48
N GLN A 22 -3.57 14.43 -7.27
CA GLN A 22 -3.88 14.42 -8.71
C GLN A 22 -3.17 13.29 -9.43
N ALA A 23 -1.89 13.07 -9.13
CA ALA A 23 -1.12 11.99 -9.72
C ALA A 23 -1.69 10.62 -9.34
N ALA A 24 -2.09 10.45 -8.08
CA ALA A 24 -2.67 9.21 -7.58
C ALA A 24 -3.99 8.87 -8.28
N VAL A 25 -4.89 9.85 -8.38
CA VAL A 25 -6.19 9.66 -9.03
C VAL A 25 -6.02 9.35 -10.51
N ALA A 26 -5.15 10.08 -11.20
CA ALA A 26 -4.89 9.84 -12.63
C ALA A 26 -4.30 8.45 -12.87
N PHE A 27 -3.33 8.06 -12.05
CA PHE A 27 -2.72 6.73 -12.17
C PHE A 27 -3.73 5.62 -11.91
N TYR A 28 -4.47 5.70 -10.81
CA TYR A 28 -5.45 4.68 -10.44
C TYR A 28 -6.50 4.48 -11.53
N ARG A 29 -7.04 5.58 -12.05
CA ARG A 29 -8.03 5.55 -13.12
C ARG A 29 -7.48 4.89 -14.39
N SER A 30 -6.32 5.36 -14.84
CA SER A 30 -5.67 4.83 -16.05
C SER A 30 -5.33 3.34 -15.90
N ALA A 31 -4.78 2.94 -14.76
CA ALA A 31 -4.41 1.55 -14.52
C ALA A 31 -5.65 0.64 -14.52
N ARG A 32 -6.76 1.11 -13.96
CA ARG A 32 -8.02 0.36 -13.97
C ARG A 32 -8.59 0.21 -15.38
N GLU A 33 -8.57 1.27 -16.15
CA GLU A 33 -9.04 1.26 -17.55
C GLU A 33 -8.24 0.26 -18.39
N LYS A 34 -6.97 0.06 -18.07
CA LYS A 34 -6.10 -0.95 -18.72
C LYS A 34 -6.31 -2.36 -18.19
N GLY A 35 -7.24 -2.57 -17.27
CA GLY A 35 -7.55 -3.89 -16.73
C GLY A 35 -6.63 -4.38 -15.63
N ASN A 36 -5.82 -3.52 -15.04
CA ASN A 36 -4.97 -3.90 -13.91
C ASN A 36 -5.80 -4.19 -12.66
N ARG A 37 -5.34 -5.14 -11.86
CA ARG A 37 -5.95 -5.54 -10.60
C ARG A 37 -5.11 -5.01 -9.44
N PHE A 38 -5.77 -4.66 -8.35
CA PHE A 38 -5.11 -4.06 -7.20
C PHE A 38 -5.22 -4.93 -5.96
N LEU A 39 -4.14 -4.96 -5.18
CA LEU A 39 -4.08 -5.69 -3.92
C LEU A 39 -3.47 -4.79 -2.85
N THR A 40 -3.79 -5.08 -1.61
CA THR A 40 -3.15 -4.46 -0.44
C THR A 40 -3.09 -5.49 0.68
N SER A 41 -2.70 -5.09 1.87
CA SER A 41 -2.67 -5.99 3.03
C SER A 41 -3.43 -5.40 4.22
N ASN A 42 -3.77 -6.25 5.17
CA ASN A 42 -4.37 -5.83 6.43
C ASN A 42 -3.43 -4.88 7.22
N PHE A 43 -2.11 -5.05 7.12
CA PHE A 43 -1.16 -4.15 7.80
C PHE A 43 -1.19 -2.75 7.17
N VAL A 44 -1.21 -2.67 5.83
CA VAL A 44 -1.36 -1.38 5.14
C VAL A 44 -2.68 -0.71 5.49
N LEU A 45 -3.78 -1.47 5.54
CA LEU A 45 -5.07 -0.90 5.92
C LEU A 45 -5.08 -0.38 7.35
N CYS A 46 -4.44 -1.09 8.27
CA CYS A 46 -4.29 -0.63 9.65
C CYS A 46 -3.53 0.70 9.71
N GLU A 47 -2.40 0.79 9.05
CA GLU A 47 -1.61 2.02 9.01
C GLU A 47 -2.40 3.17 8.36
N THR A 48 -3.11 2.88 7.27
CA THR A 48 -3.93 3.89 6.57
C THR A 48 -5.04 4.41 7.47
N LEU A 49 -5.79 3.53 8.14
CA LEU A 49 -6.87 3.94 9.04
C LEU A 49 -6.35 4.78 10.19
N ASN A 50 -5.23 4.40 10.79
CA ASN A 50 -4.61 5.16 11.88
C ASN A 50 -4.19 6.54 11.41
N TYR A 51 -3.57 6.63 10.23
CA TYR A 51 -3.14 7.91 9.67
C TYR A 51 -4.36 8.81 9.38
N LEU A 52 -5.35 8.30 8.68
CA LEU A 52 -6.54 9.08 8.31
C LEU A 52 -7.25 9.62 9.56
N ARG A 53 -7.41 8.79 10.59
CA ARG A 53 -8.04 9.22 11.83
C ARG A 53 -7.23 10.31 12.53
N ALA A 54 -5.93 10.13 12.64
CA ALA A 54 -5.05 11.04 13.38
C ALA A 54 -4.82 12.37 12.67
N ARG A 55 -4.72 12.34 11.34
CA ARG A 55 -4.30 13.50 10.54
C ARG A 55 -5.42 14.22 9.82
N ILE A 56 -6.53 13.52 9.56
CA ILE A 56 -7.66 14.12 8.83
C ILE A 56 -8.90 14.13 9.71
N SER A 57 -9.60 12.99 9.83
CA SER A 57 -10.78 12.90 10.69
C SER A 57 -11.22 11.44 10.85
N HIS A 58 -11.94 11.16 11.93
CA HIS A 58 -12.57 9.86 12.14
C HIS A 58 -13.58 9.52 11.02
N PRO A 59 -14.48 10.43 10.62
CA PRO A 59 -15.42 10.13 9.53
C PRO A 59 -14.73 9.78 8.21
N THR A 60 -13.60 10.42 7.89
CA THR A 60 -12.83 10.11 6.68
C THR A 60 -12.26 8.68 6.73
N ALA A 61 -11.74 8.27 7.88
CA ALA A 61 -11.21 6.92 8.05
C ALA A 61 -12.32 5.87 7.88
N VAL A 62 -13.47 6.09 8.49
CA VAL A 62 -14.63 5.20 8.38
C VAL A 62 -15.11 5.14 6.92
N PHE A 63 -15.26 6.27 6.27
CA PHE A 63 -15.70 6.36 4.88
C PHE A 63 -14.75 5.60 3.95
N PHE A 64 -13.46 5.77 4.14
CA PHE A 64 -12.44 5.03 3.38
C PHE A 64 -12.64 3.52 3.49
N ARG A 65 -12.75 3.01 4.71
CA ARG A 65 -12.88 1.58 4.96
C ARG A 65 -14.18 1.00 4.40
N GLU A 66 -15.28 1.72 4.59
CA GLU A 66 -16.59 1.30 4.07
C GLU A 66 -16.60 1.26 2.55
N ASN A 67 -16.07 2.28 1.90
CA ASN A 67 -15.96 2.31 0.45
C ASN A 67 -15.08 1.21 -0.11
N LEU A 68 -13.93 0.97 0.51
CA LEU A 68 -13.01 -0.08 0.10
C LEU A 68 -13.71 -1.44 0.09
N LYS A 69 -14.43 -1.75 1.17
CA LYS A 69 -15.15 -3.01 1.31
C LYS A 69 -16.30 -3.11 0.32
N LYS A 70 -17.07 -2.04 0.16
CA LYS A 70 -18.25 -2.01 -0.71
C LYS A 70 -17.89 -2.16 -2.18
N SER A 71 -16.79 -1.54 -2.62
CA SER A 71 -16.39 -1.57 -4.03
C SER A 71 -15.93 -2.95 -4.49
N GLY A 72 -15.28 -3.71 -3.63
CA GLY A 72 -14.71 -5.00 -3.98
C GLY A 72 -13.61 -4.96 -5.05
N LEU A 73 -13.08 -3.76 -5.34
CA LEU A 73 -12.11 -3.56 -6.42
C LEU A 73 -10.67 -3.82 -6.03
N ILE A 74 -10.40 -3.83 -4.73
CA ILE A 74 -9.06 -4.03 -4.18
C ILE A 74 -9.09 -5.26 -3.28
N GLU A 75 -8.28 -6.24 -3.61
CA GLU A 75 -8.16 -7.47 -2.83
C GLU A 75 -7.28 -7.21 -1.59
N THR A 76 -7.74 -7.60 -0.42
CA THR A 76 -6.95 -7.49 0.81
C THR A 76 -6.31 -8.83 1.13
N ILE A 77 -4.98 -8.85 1.14
CA ILE A 77 -4.19 -10.02 1.51
C ILE A 77 -3.97 -10.00 3.02
N GLN A 78 -4.30 -11.11 3.65
CA GLN A 78 -4.06 -11.27 5.08
C GLN A 78 -2.59 -11.61 5.33
N VAL A 79 -1.89 -10.76 6.07
CA VAL A 79 -0.52 -11.06 6.50
C VAL A 79 -0.60 -12.14 7.58
N THR A 80 -0.14 -13.34 7.23
CA THR A 80 -0.10 -14.49 8.11
C THR A 80 1.14 -14.45 9.00
N LEU A 81 1.21 -15.33 10.01
CA LEU A 81 2.39 -15.45 10.86
C LEU A 81 3.63 -15.75 10.02
N SER A 82 3.52 -16.60 9.02
CA SER A 82 4.62 -16.92 8.11
C SER A 82 5.13 -15.69 7.36
N ILE A 83 4.25 -14.84 6.87
CA ILE A 83 4.61 -13.60 6.20
C ILE A 83 5.23 -12.60 7.20
N GLU A 84 4.71 -12.52 8.42
CA GLU A 84 5.30 -11.68 9.47
C GLU A 84 6.73 -12.09 9.78
N GLU A 85 7.02 -13.38 9.88
CA GLU A 85 8.37 -13.89 10.14
C GLU A 85 9.32 -13.52 8.99
N GLU A 86 8.87 -13.63 7.74
CA GLU A 86 9.64 -13.19 6.60
C GLU A 86 9.88 -11.68 6.62
N ALA A 87 8.85 -10.91 6.97
CA ALA A 87 8.95 -9.46 7.12
C ALA A 87 9.97 -9.08 8.21
N TYR A 88 9.98 -9.80 9.32
CA TYR A 88 10.96 -9.58 10.38
C TYR A 88 12.38 -9.86 9.91
N THR A 89 12.58 -10.91 9.11
CA THR A 89 13.88 -11.22 8.51
C THR A 89 14.35 -10.05 7.62
N ILE A 90 13.47 -9.49 6.81
CA ILE A 90 13.77 -8.31 6.00
C ILE A 90 14.11 -7.11 6.89
N PHE A 91 13.28 -6.86 7.89
CA PHE A 91 13.46 -5.75 8.83
C PHE A 91 14.83 -5.79 9.51
N LYS A 92 15.22 -6.96 9.98
CA LYS A 92 16.51 -7.17 10.64
C LYS A 92 17.69 -7.02 9.68
N ARG A 93 17.55 -7.53 8.45
CA ARG A 93 18.61 -7.52 7.44
C ARG A 93 18.96 -6.13 6.94
N TYR A 94 17.94 -5.27 6.72
CA TYR A 94 18.12 -3.95 6.15
C TYR A 94 18.29 -2.86 7.23
N SER A 95 19.26 -3.04 8.10
CA SER A 95 19.56 -2.09 9.18
C SER A 95 20.02 -0.72 8.68
N ASP A 96 20.48 -0.64 7.43
CA ASP A 96 20.93 0.58 6.76
C ASP A 96 19.80 1.35 6.06
N LYS A 97 18.57 0.83 6.10
CA LYS A 97 17.37 1.45 5.52
C LYS A 97 16.38 1.84 6.60
N ASP A 98 15.55 2.84 6.30
CA ASP A 98 14.50 3.30 7.20
C ASP A 98 13.17 2.58 6.96
N PHE A 99 13.20 1.32 6.54
CA PHE A 99 11.99 0.55 6.32
C PHE A 99 11.21 0.39 7.62
N SER A 100 9.94 0.78 7.63
CA SER A 100 9.04 0.45 8.73
C SER A 100 8.73 -1.05 8.71
N PHE A 101 8.20 -1.57 9.80
CA PHE A 101 7.77 -2.97 9.80
C PHE A 101 6.62 -3.19 8.79
N THR A 102 5.71 -2.22 8.66
CA THR A 102 4.67 -2.28 7.63
C THR A 102 5.26 -2.36 6.24
N ASP A 103 6.30 -1.57 5.92
CA ASP A 103 7.03 -1.68 4.64
C ASP A 103 7.53 -3.10 4.43
N CYS A 104 8.16 -3.68 5.45
CA CYS A 104 8.70 -5.04 5.37
C CYS A 104 7.61 -6.09 5.17
N THR A 105 6.43 -5.93 5.78
CA THR A 105 5.29 -6.81 5.52
C THR A 105 4.82 -6.69 4.08
N SER A 106 4.80 -5.49 3.52
CA SER A 106 4.44 -5.26 2.12
C SER A 106 5.43 -5.94 1.18
N PHE A 107 6.73 -5.80 1.44
CA PHE A 107 7.76 -6.47 0.64
C PHE A 107 7.65 -7.98 0.72
N ALA A 108 7.37 -8.54 1.90
CA ALA A 108 7.18 -9.97 2.09
C ALA A 108 5.95 -10.49 1.33
N VAL A 109 4.82 -9.76 1.39
CA VAL A 109 3.62 -10.08 0.62
C VAL A 109 3.91 -10.06 -0.88
N MET A 110 4.54 -8.99 -1.36
CA MET A 110 4.87 -8.85 -2.78
C MET A 110 5.77 -9.97 -3.26
N ARG A 111 6.78 -10.33 -2.47
CA ARG A 111 7.69 -11.43 -2.81
C ARG A 111 6.93 -12.77 -2.87
N SER A 112 6.09 -13.05 -1.88
CA SER A 112 5.35 -14.32 -1.82
C SER A 112 4.36 -14.49 -2.98
N LEU A 113 3.79 -13.39 -3.46
CA LEU A 113 2.85 -13.38 -4.59
C LEU A 113 3.51 -13.07 -5.94
N ARG A 114 4.83 -12.91 -5.94
CA ARG A 114 5.64 -12.57 -7.13
C ARG A 114 5.15 -11.28 -7.80
N LEU A 115 4.75 -10.30 -7.00
CA LEU A 115 4.36 -8.98 -7.47
C LEU A 115 5.60 -8.10 -7.63
N LYS A 116 5.64 -7.36 -8.73
CA LYS A 116 6.78 -6.47 -9.04
C LYS A 116 6.42 -4.99 -8.97
N ASN A 117 5.13 -4.67 -9.05
CA ASN A 117 4.69 -3.29 -9.17
C ASN A 117 3.95 -2.85 -7.91
N ALA A 118 4.37 -1.70 -7.36
CA ALA A 118 3.74 -1.09 -6.20
C ALA A 118 3.24 0.31 -6.55
N PHE A 119 1.98 0.57 -6.25
CA PHE A 119 1.42 1.91 -6.29
C PHE A 119 1.76 2.58 -4.95
N ALA A 120 2.81 3.39 -4.97
CA ALA A 120 3.39 3.99 -3.78
C ALA A 120 4.05 5.32 -4.12
N PHE A 121 4.14 6.21 -3.14
CA PHE A 121 4.90 7.45 -3.26
C PHE A 121 6.15 7.46 -2.39
N ASP A 122 6.23 6.52 -1.45
CA ASP A 122 7.38 6.36 -0.58
C ASP A 122 8.59 5.79 -1.36
N LYS A 123 9.74 6.45 -1.21
CA LYS A 123 11.01 6.03 -1.82
C LYS A 123 11.46 4.64 -1.38
N HIS A 124 10.99 4.14 -0.24
CA HIS A 124 11.33 2.80 0.25
C HIS A 124 10.98 1.72 -0.78
N PHE A 125 9.93 1.92 -1.56
CA PHE A 125 9.53 1.00 -2.61
C PHE A 125 10.46 1.03 -3.84
N GLU A 126 11.37 1.98 -3.93
CA GLU A 126 12.44 1.99 -4.92
C GLU A 126 13.72 1.33 -4.38
N GLN A 127 13.84 1.24 -3.07
CA GLN A 127 15.05 0.76 -2.39
C GLN A 127 15.06 -0.74 -2.16
N PHE A 128 13.91 -1.40 -2.26
CA PHE A 128 13.81 -2.84 -2.09
C PHE A 128 13.92 -3.53 -3.44
N GLU A 129 14.79 -4.54 -3.50
CA GLU A 129 15.12 -5.26 -4.73
C GLU A 129 13.89 -5.91 -5.38
N GLY A 130 13.76 -5.77 -6.69
CA GLY A 130 12.72 -6.43 -7.47
C GLY A 130 11.38 -5.71 -7.50
N ILE A 131 11.27 -4.53 -6.91
CA ILE A 131 10.03 -3.75 -6.90
C ILE A 131 10.19 -2.49 -7.75
N SER A 132 9.19 -2.24 -8.61
CA SER A 132 9.06 -0.99 -9.36
C SER A 132 7.95 -0.14 -8.72
N ARG A 133 8.30 1.06 -8.32
CA ARG A 133 7.34 2.02 -7.77
C ARG A 133 6.62 2.74 -8.92
N LEU A 134 5.28 2.83 -8.80
CA LEU A 134 4.39 3.51 -9.74
C LEU A 134 3.57 4.57 -8.99
N PRO A 135 3.17 5.63 -9.62
CA PRO A 135 3.62 6.20 -10.88
C PRO A 135 5.02 6.72 -10.90
#